data_0dd58bb2b1c47a868ad0de644652f6fa
#
_entry.id   0dd58bb2b1c47a868ad0de644652f6fa
#
_cell.length_a   1.000
_cell.length_b   1.000
_cell.length_c   1.000
_cell.angle_alpha   90.00
_cell.angle_beta   90.00
_cell.angle_gamma   90.00
#
_symmetry.space_group_name_H-M   'P 1'
#
loop_
_entity.id
_entity.type
_entity.pdbx_description
1 polymer ?
#
loop_
_entity_poly.entity_id
_entity_poly.type
_entity_poly.pdbx_seq_one_letter_code
_entity_poly.pdbx_strand_id
1 'polypeptide(L)'
;MKSNFKNGLLAALVFSLLAGNAVFADINSDVEHLQQRWAEINYQLEGKTQQSAFEQLMNEANAIAKANPGAAEPLIWSGIIKSTYAGVKGGLGALALAKESKADLEKAISINGDALLGSAYTSLGALYFNVPGWPVGFGDDKRAEKLLKQALTLNPSGIDSNYFYADYLISEKKYAQAREYLLKAQQAPARPGRSVADAGRKQEIAAKLAAIATKK
;
A
#
# COMPACT_ATOMS: atom_id res chain seq x y z
N MET A 1 -1.20 -37.07 52.06
CA MET A 1 -1.01 -35.72 51.53
C MET A 1 -0.13 -35.80 50.29
N LYS A 2 -0.69 -35.83 49.09
CA LYS A 2 0.07 -35.71 47.81
C LYS A 2 -0.65 -34.66 46.97
N SER A 3 0.09 -33.62 46.73
CA SER A 3 -0.30 -32.32 46.18
C SER A 3 -0.68 -32.39 44.68
N ASN A 4 -1.81 -31.76 44.35
CA ASN A 4 -2.29 -31.45 42.98
C ASN A 4 -1.49 -30.28 42.37
N PHE A 5 -0.40 -30.56 41.65
CA PHE A 5 0.42 -29.50 41.03
C PHE A 5 0.62 -29.65 39.52
N LYS A 6 -0.26 -30.37 38.81
CA LYS A 6 -0.09 -30.59 37.36
C LYS A 6 -1.10 -29.91 36.45
N ASN A 7 -2.14 -29.24 36.95
CA ASN A 7 -3.20 -28.68 36.09
C ASN A 7 -3.10 -27.19 35.82
N GLY A 8 -2.13 -26.45 36.40
CA GLY A 8 -2.03 -25.00 36.22
C GLY A 8 -1.23 -24.56 34.99
N LEU A 9 -0.31 -25.41 34.50
CA LEU A 9 0.60 -24.99 33.39
C LEU A 9 -0.01 -25.15 31.99
N LEU A 10 -0.94 -26.11 31.84
CA LEU A 10 -1.60 -26.31 30.53
C LEU A 10 -2.63 -25.22 30.18
N ALA A 11 -3.31 -24.67 31.21
CA ALA A 11 -4.33 -23.62 30.98
C ALA A 11 -3.72 -22.28 30.55
N ALA A 12 -2.52 -21.93 31.00
CA ALA A 12 -1.84 -20.69 30.65
C ALA A 12 -1.31 -20.68 29.19
N LEU A 13 -0.86 -21.85 28.68
CA LEU A 13 -0.37 -21.98 27.31
C LEU A 13 -1.51 -21.92 26.26
N VAL A 14 -2.69 -22.45 26.58
CA VAL A 14 -3.86 -22.42 25.70
C VAL A 14 -4.44 -21.02 25.60
N PHE A 15 -4.40 -20.24 26.68
CA PHE A 15 -4.91 -18.86 26.69
C PHE A 15 -4.03 -17.90 25.86
N SER A 16 -2.70 -18.09 25.82
CA SER A 16 -1.80 -17.26 25.01
C SER A 16 -1.93 -17.56 23.51
N LEU A 17 -2.24 -18.79 23.10
CA LEU A 17 -2.48 -19.16 21.70
C LEU A 17 -3.82 -18.61 21.17
N LEU A 18 -4.87 -18.59 22.00
CA LEU A 18 -6.18 -18.04 21.63
C LEU A 18 -6.15 -16.51 21.52
N ALA A 19 -5.42 -15.82 22.40
CA ALA A 19 -5.27 -14.37 22.35
C ALA A 19 -4.48 -13.92 21.09
N GLY A 20 -3.44 -14.66 20.72
CA GLY A 20 -2.66 -14.38 19.51
C GLY A 20 -3.52 -14.48 18.23
N ASN A 21 -4.31 -15.53 18.09
CA ASN A 21 -5.18 -15.74 16.94
C ASN A 21 -6.29 -14.66 16.83
N ALA A 22 -6.84 -14.21 17.95
CA ALA A 22 -7.86 -13.16 17.97
C ALA A 22 -7.29 -11.80 17.54
N VAL A 23 -6.08 -11.44 17.94
CA VAL A 23 -5.43 -10.20 17.55
C VAL A 23 -5.12 -10.18 16.04
N PHE A 24 -4.61 -11.28 15.48
CA PHE A 24 -4.35 -11.36 14.04
C PHE A 24 -5.63 -11.36 13.20
N ALA A 25 -6.70 -11.97 13.68
CA ALA A 25 -8.01 -11.93 13.00
C ALA A 25 -8.58 -10.51 12.94
N ASP A 26 -8.40 -9.73 14.00
CA ASP A 26 -8.84 -8.33 14.09
C ASP A 26 -8.02 -7.45 13.13
N ILE A 27 -6.70 -7.54 13.11
CA ILE A 27 -5.84 -6.79 12.19
C ILE A 27 -6.18 -7.07 10.72
N ASN A 28 -6.43 -8.33 10.35
CA ASN A 28 -6.79 -8.67 8.97
C ASN A 28 -8.12 -8.05 8.57
N SER A 29 -9.13 -8.09 9.45
CA SER A 29 -10.44 -7.46 9.23
C SER A 29 -10.32 -5.96 9.07
N ASP A 30 -9.54 -5.29 9.93
CA ASP A 30 -9.27 -3.86 9.85
C ASP A 30 -8.59 -3.48 8.53
N VAL A 31 -7.59 -4.26 8.12
CA VAL A 31 -6.87 -4.03 6.86
C VAL A 31 -7.79 -4.25 5.66
N GLU A 32 -8.62 -5.28 5.65
CA GLU A 32 -9.61 -5.51 4.59
C GLU A 32 -10.61 -4.36 4.49
N HIS A 33 -11.10 -3.86 5.63
CA HIS A 33 -11.96 -2.70 5.69
C HIS A 33 -11.29 -1.46 5.06
N LEU A 34 -10.06 -1.13 5.47
CA LEU A 34 -9.30 -0.02 4.89
C LEU A 34 -9.12 -0.18 3.37
N GLN A 35 -8.89 -1.39 2.90
CA GLN A 35 -8.73 -1.73 1.49
C GLN A 35 -10.00 -1.46 0.68
N GLN A 36 -11.14 -1.91 1.18
CA GLN A 36 -12.43 -1.75 0.53
C GLN A 36 -12.82 -0.27 0.49
N ARG A 37 -12.73 0.42 1.63
CA ARG A 37 -13.06 1.84 1.71
C ARG A 37 -12.15 2.70 0.84
N TRP A 38 -10.84 2.43 0.81
CA TRP A 38 -9.91 3.12 -0.08
C TRP A 38 -10.33 2.97 -1.55
N ALA A 39 -10.70 1.76 -1.97
CA ALA A 39 -11.07 1.50 -3.35
C ALA A 39 -12.36 2.22 -3.75
N GLU A 40 -13.38 2.22 -2.89
CA GLU A 40 -14.63 2.97 -3.09
C GLU A 40 -14.34 4.47 -3.22
N ILE A 41 -13.58 5.04 -2.28
CA ILE A 41 -13.26 6.46 -2.28
C ILE A 41 -12.43 6.85 -3.51
N ASN A 42 -11.43 6.02 -3.85
CA ASN A 42 -10.52 6.33 -4.95
C ASN A 42 -11.17 6.25 -6.33
N TYR A 43 -12.08 5.28 -6.52
CA TYR A 43 -12.63 4.97 -7.84
C TYR A 43 -14.09 5.35 -8.04
N GLN A 44 -14.83 5.68 -6.98
CA GLN A 44 -16.27 5.94 -7.05
C GLN A 44 -16.67 7.34 -6.54
N LEU A 45 -15.75 8.06 -5.89
CA LEU A 45 -16.00 9.41 -5.40
C LEU A 45 -15.09 10.43 -6.09
N GLU A 46 -15.56 11.68 -6.16
CA GLU A 46 -14.84 12.79 -6.78
C GLU A 46 -14.95 14.08 -5.96
N GLY A 47 -14.03 15.01 -6.21
CA GLY A 47 -14.05 16.37 -5.69
C GLY A 47 -14.05 16.45 -4.16
N LYS A 48 -14.89 17.32 -3.60
CA LYS A 48 -14.93 17.57 -2.13
C LYS A 48 -15.39 16.34 -1.33
N THR A 49 -16.29 15.53 -1.88
CA THR A 49 -16.77 14.31 -1.23
C THR A 49 -15.62 13.30 -1.10
N GLN A 50 -14.83 13.13 -2.14
CA GLN A 50 -13.65 12.26 -2.12
C GLN A 50 -12.60 12.76 -1.10
N GLN A 51 -12.33 14.07 -1.08
CA GLN A 51 -11.37 14.65 -0.13
C GLN A 51 -11.80 14.43 1.32
N SER A 52 -13.07 14.71 1.65
CA SER A 52 -13.59 14.50 3.00
C SER A 52 -13.59 13.03 3.42
N ALA A 53 -13.92 12.11 2.49
CA ALA A 53 -13.88 10.68 2.76
C ALA A 53 -12.46 10.16 2.97
N PHE A 54 -11.46 10.65 2.20
CA PHE A 54 -10.06 10.32 2.45
C PHE A 54 -9.55 10.84 3.79
N GLU A 55 -9.97 12.04 4.20
CA GLU A 55 -9.58 12.59 5.51
C GLU A 55 -10.10 11.71 6.66
N GLN A 56 -11.34 11.26 6.58
CA GLN A 56 -11.93 10.34 7.55
C GLN A 56 -11.20 8.98 7.56
N LEU A 57 -10.98 8.39 6.38
CA LEU A 57 -10.27 7.11 6.27
C LEU A 57 -8.82 7.19 6.75
N MET A 58 -8.13 8.30 6.53
CA MET A 58 -6.78 8.54 7.06
C MET A 58 -6.77 8.55 8.59
N ASN A 59 -7.76 9.20 9.22
CA ASN A 59 -7.85 9.24 10.69
C ASN A 59 -8.12 7.84 11.26
N GLU A 60 -8.97 7.05 10.59
CA GLU A 60 -9.25 5.66 10.94
C GLU A 60 -7.99 4.78 10.80
N ALA A 61 -7.29 4.87 9.67
CA ALA A 61 -6.04 4.13 9.44
C ALA A 61 -4.96 4.48 10.48
N ASN A 62 -4.85 5.75 10.86
CA ASN A 62 -3.95 6.19 11.92
C ASN A 62 -4.30 5.55 13.28
N ALA A 63 -5.58 5.48 13.62
CA ALA A 63 -6.04 4.85 14.87
C ALA A 63 -5.72 3.35 14.90
N ILE A 64 -5.98 2.63 13.79
CA ILE A 64 -5.67 1.21 13.64
C ILE A 64 -4.16 0.96 13.73
N ALA A 65 -3.34 1.74 13.02
CA ALA A 65 -1.88 1.61 13.06
C ALA A 65 -1.31 1.90 14.47
N LYS A 66 -1.89 2.87 15.18
CA LYS A 66 -1.51 3.20 16.56
C LYS A 66 -1.88 2.09 17.56
N ALA A 67 -3.02 1.43 17.35
CA ALA A 67 -3.45 0.31 18.19
C ALA A 67 -2.59 -0.95 17.96
N ASN A 68 -1.95 -1.08 16.80
CA ASN A 68 -1.18 -2.25 16.37
C ASN A 68 0.30 -1.89 16.04
N PRO A 69 1.10 -1.37 17.01
CA PRO A 69 2.41 -0.78 16.73
C PRO A 69 3.48 -1.80 16.26
N GLY A 70 3.23 -3.09 16.45
CA GLY A 70 4.12 -4.19 16.02
C GLY A 70 3.73 -4.83 14.68
N ALA A 71 2.64 -4.40 14.04
CA ALA A 71 2.17 -4.93 12.77
C ALA A 71 2.54 -4.00 11.60
N ALA A 72 3.00 -4.58 10.49
CA ALA A 72 3.37 -3.83 9.30
C ALA A 72 2.14 -3.45 8.45
N GLU A 73 1.13 -4.31 8.38
CA GLU A 73 -0.02 -4.21 7.49
C GLU A 73 -0.84 -2.92 7.72
N PRO A 74 -1.20 -2.54 8.96
CA PRO A 74 -1.88 -1.27 9.22
C PRO A 74 -1.05 -0.05 8.83
N LEU A 75 0.27 -0.08 9.06
CA LEU A 75 1.16 1.01 8.66
C LEU A 75 1.27 1.12 7.13
N ILE A 76 1.30 0.00 6.42
CA ILE A 76 1.28 -0.03 4.95
C ILE A 76 0.02 0.70 4.45
N TRP A 77 -1.16 0.35 5.00
CA TRP A 77 -2.41 0.97 4.55
C TRP A 77 -2.56 2.42 5.00
N SER A 78 -2.07 2.79 6.18
CA SER A 78 -1.95 4.20 6.57
C SER A 78 -1.12 4.98 5.56
N GLY A 79 0.03 4.46 5.17
CA GLY A 79 0.90 5.07 4.15
C GLY A 79 0.23 5.17 2.77
N ILE A 80 -0.42 4.11 2.29
CA ILE A 80 -1.14 4.10 0.99
C ILE A 80 -2.26 5.14 0.99
N ILE A 81 -3.09 5.21 2.03
CA ILE A 81 -4.19 6.15 2.15
C ILE A 81 -3.66 7.59 2.16
N LYS A 82 -2.63 7.89 2.94
CA LYS A 82 -2.00 9.21 2.98
C LYS A 82 -1.40 9.63 1.63
N SER A 83 -0.72 8.72 0.93
CA SER A 83 -0.15 9.01 -0.38
C SER A 83 -1.23 9.29 -1.43
N THR A 84 -2.31 8.51 -1.43
CA THR A 84 -3.45 8.74 -2.33
C THR A 84 -4.15 10.06 -2.00
N TYR A 85 -4.40 10.31 -0.72
CA TYR A 85 -5.00 11.58 -0.28
C TYR A 85 -4.13 12.78 -0.61
N ALA A 86 -2.80 12.66 -0.53
CA ALA A 86 -1.88 13.71 -0.97
C ALA A 86 -2.12 14.10 -2.44
N GLY A 87 -2.28 13.12 -3.32
CA GLY A 87 -2.59 13.36 -4.74
C GLY A 87 -3.93 14.05 -4.96
N VAL A 88 -4.98 13.61 -4.24
CA VAL A 88 -6.34 14.19 -4.32
C VAL A 88 -6.39 15.61 -3.74
N LYS A 89 -5.73 15.85 -2.62
CA LYS A 89 -5.72 17.13 -1.92
C LYS A 89 -4.94 18.20 -2.70
N GLY A 90 -3.79 17.83 -3.25
CA GLY A 90 -2.90 18.76 -3.94
C GLY A 90 -2.35 19.90 -3.07
N GLY A 91 -1.67 20.84 -3.70
CA GLY A 91 -1.20 22.06 -3.06
C GLY A 91 -0.22 21.86 -1.89
N LEU A 92 -0.16 22.83 -0.99
CA LEU A 92 0.81 22.84 0.13
C LEU A 92 0.64 21.70 1.12
N GLY A 93 -0.57 21.18 1.30
CA GLY A 93 -0.85 20.07 2.21
C GLY A 93 -0.41 18.69 1.69
N ALA A 94 -0.25 18.53 0.37
CA ALA A 94 0.14 17.27 -0.24
C ALA A 94 1.52 16.77 0.22
N LEU A 95 2.50 17.68 0.30
CA LEU A 95 3.85 17.31 0.70
C LEU A 95 3.94 16.85 2.16
N ALA A 96 3.14 17.45 3.06
CA ALA A 96 3.06 17.00 4.45
C ALA A 96 2.53 15.57 4.54
N LEU A 97 1.42 15.28 3.85
CA LEU A 97 0.84 13.93 3.76
C LEU A 97 1.81 12.92 3.14
N ALA A 98 2.53 13.31 2.08
CA ALA A 98 3.54 12.46 1.47
C ALA A 98 4.71 12.12 2.43
N LYS A 99 5.13 13.07 3.27
CA LYS A 99 6.16 12.84 4.31
C LYS A 99 5.65 11.89 5.40
N GLU A 100 4.42 12.04 5.84
CA GLU A 100 3.80 11.13 6.80
C GLU A 100 3.66 9.71 6.21
N SER A 101 3.17 9.60 4.96
CA SER A 101 3.10 8.34 4.24
C SER A 101 4.47 7.65 4.16
N LYS A 102 5.52 8.41 3.80
CA LYS A 102 6.89 7.92 3.76
C LYS A 102 7.32 7.33 5.11
N ALA A 103 7.05 8.03 6.21
CA ALA A 103 7.42 7.57 7.56
C ALA A 103 6.70 6.26 7.93
N ASP A 104 5.41 6.15 7.64
CA ASP A 104 4.64 4.93 7.89
C ASP A 104 5.17 3.74 7.08
N LEU A 105 5.45 3.94 5.79
CA LEU A 105 5.95 2.89 4.91
C LEU A 105 7.38 2.46 5.27
N GLU A 106 8.27 3.38 5.63
CA GLU A 106 9.61 3.06 6.13
C GLU A 106 9.55 2.27 7.45
N LYS A 107 8.66 2.64 8.35
CA LYS A 107 8.42 1.89 9.58
C LYS A 107 7.85 0.50 9.30
N ALA A 108 6.90 0.38 8.41
CA ALA A 108 6.34 -0.91 7.99
C ALA A 108 7.44 -1.85 7.44
N ILE A 109 8.32 -1.34 6.57
CA ILE A 109 9.46 -2.10 6.03
C ILE A 109 10.40 -2.55 7.15
N SER A 110 10.63 -1.72 8.17
CA SER A 110 11.49 -2.08 9.30
C SER A 110 10.90 -3.18 10.19
N ILE A 111 9.57 -3.32 10.23
CA ILE A 111 8.87 -4.37 10.96
C ILE A 111 8.82 -5.65 10.13
N ASN A 112 8.28 -5.57 8.93
CA ASN A 112 8.18 -6.68 7.98
C ASN A 112 8.07 -6.16 6.54
N GLY A 113 9.17 -6.16 5.80
CA GLY A 113 9.20 -5.69 4.41
C GLY A 113 8.44 -6.59 3.44
N ASP A 114 8.23 -7.86 3.77
CA ASP A 114 7.52 -8.83 2.92
C ASP A 114 5.99 -8.79 3.12
N ALA A 115 5.52 -8.08 4.14
CA ALA A 115 4.09 -7.93 4.43
C ALA A 115 3.32 -7.44 3.20
N LEU A 116 2.13 -8.01 3.01
CA LEU A 116 1.27 -7.73 1.84
C LEU A 116 2.04 -7.81 0.51
N LEU A 117 2.92 -8.80 0.38
CA LEU A 117 3.72 -9.06 -0.81
C LEU A 117 4.56 -7.84 -1.26
N GLY A 118 5.18 -7.16 -0.30
CA GLY A 118 6.05 -6.02 -0.58
C GLY A 118 5.33 -4.73 -0.96
N SER A 119 4.05 -4.57 -0.57
CA SER A 119 3.26 -3.37 -0.88
C SER A 119 3.87 -2.08 -0.33
N ALA A 120 4.61 -2.14 0.79
CA ALA A 120 5.35 -1.00 1.31
C ALA A 120 6.43 -0.52 0.34
N TYR A 121 7.18 -1.43 -0.28
CA TYR A 121 8.19 -1.06 -1.29
C TYR A 121 7.55 -0.47 -2.54
N THR A 122 6.42 -1.01 -3.01
CA THR A 122 5.66 -0.48 -4.14
C THR A 122 5.24 0.97 -3.87
N SER A 123 4.61 1.22 -2.73
CA SER A 123 4.05 2.53 -2.40
C SER A 123 5.14 3.56 -2.08
N LEU A 124 6.20 3.16 -1.39
CA LEU A 124 7.33 4.04 -1.10
C LEU A 124 8.11 4.38 -2.38
N GLY A 125 8.29 3.42 -3.28
CA GLY A 125 8.88 3.66 -4.59
C GLY A 125 8.07 4.65 -5.41
N ALA A 126 6.73 4.50 -5.43
CA ALA A 126 5.84 5.44 -6.07
C ALA A 126 5.96 6.86 -5.51
N LEU A 127 6.07 7.01 -4.19
CA LEU A 127 6.28 8.30 -3.56
C LEU A 127 7.59 8.97 -4.02
N TYR A 128 8.69 8.22 -4.12
CA TYR A 128 9.99 8.78 -4.46
C TYR A 128 10.08 9.34 -5.86
N PHE A 129 9.37 8.82 -6.85
CA PHE A 129 9.37 9.39 -8.20
C PHE A 129 8.25 10.40 -8.45
N ASN A 130 7.19 10.42 -7.61
CA ASN A 130 6.09 11.38 -7.77
C ASN A 130 6.29 12.66 -6.95
N VAL A 131 7.06 12.63 -5.87
CA VAL A 131 7.34 13.80 -5.03
C VAL A 131 8.50 14.58 -5.64
N PRO A 132 8.45 15.93 -5.66
CA PRO A 132 9.59 16.73 -6.10
C PRO A 132 10.86 16.41 -5.32
N GLY A 133 12.00 16.47 -5.98
CA GLY A 133 13.31 16.33 -5.36
C GLY A 133 13.71 17.52 -4.50
N TRP A 134 14.89 17.43 -3.89
CA TRP A 134 15.48 18.53 -3.13
C TRP A 134 15.61 19.81 -3.98
N PRO A 135 15.38 21.05 -3.46
CA PRO A 135 15.11 21.40 -2.05
C PRO A 135 13.63 21.35 -1.66
N VAL A 136 12.70 21.09 -2.57
CA VAL A 136 11.26 21.17 -2.33
C VAL A 136 10.75 19.96 -1.55
N GLY A 137 11.19 18.76 -1.92
CA GLY A 137 10.73 17.50 -1.34
C GLY A 137 11.86 16.48 -1.19
N PHE A 138 11.46 15.21 -1.12
CA PHE A 138 12.37 14.08 -0.90
C PHE A 138 12.47 13.14 -2.12
N GLY A 139 11.95 13.54 -3.26
CA GLY A 139 11.96 12.71 -4.48
C GLY A 139 13.37 12.28 -4.87
N ASP A 140 13.49 11.04 -5.32
CA ASP A 140 14.76 10.42 -5.73
C ASP A 140 14.47 9.22 -6.66
N ASP A 141 14.71 9.40 -7.96
CA ASP A 141 14.41 8.41 -8.99
C ASP A 141 15.23 7.12 -8.83
N LYS A 142 16.48 7.22 -8.37
CA LYS A 142 17.33 6.03 -8.14
C LYS A 142 16.80 5.19 -6.97
N ARG A 143 16.33 5.86 -5.93
CA ARG A 143 15.72 5.21 -4.78
C ARG A 143 14.37 4.62 -5.14
N ALA A 144 13.57 5.31 -5.96
CA ALA A 144 12.33 4.82 -6.52
C ALA A 144 12.55 3.50 -7.29
N GLU A 145 13.50 3.49 -8.23
CA GLU A 145 13.82 2.31 -9.02
C GLU A 145 14.20 1.11 -8.15
N LYS A 146 15.06 1.32 -7.17
CA LYS A 146 15.50 0.25 -6.25
C LYS A 146 14.33 -0.36 -5.49
N LEU A 147 13.45 0.48 -4.95
CA LEU A 147 12.28 0.03 -4.16
C LEU A 147 11.27 -0.70 -5.03
N LEU A 148 10.98 -0.19 -6.23
CA LEU A 148 10.05 -0.81 -7.16
C LEU A 148 10.57 -2.15 -7.68
N LYS A 149 11.88 -2.29 -7.92
CA LYS A 149 12.50 -3.58 -8.25
C LYS A 149 12.42 -4.57 -7.10
N GLN A 150 12.59 -4.11 -5.86
CA GLN A 150 12.39 -4.96 -4.68
C GLN A 150 10.93 -5.45 -4.59
N ALA A 151 9.95 -4.58 -4.85
CA ALA A 151 8.55 -4.95 -4.91
C ALA A 151 8.27 -6.02 -5.98
N LEU A 152 8.86 -5.89 -7.17
CA LEU A 152 8.75 -6.89 -8.24
C LEU A 152 9.39 -8.23 -7.88
N THR A 153 10.45 -8.24 -7.08
CA THR A 153 11.06 -9.49 -6.58
C THR A 153 10.09 -10.23 -5.65
N LEU A 154 9.37 -9.51 -4.80
CA LEU A 154 8.41 -10.09 -3.85
C LEU A 154 7.07 -10.44 -4.51
N ASN A 155 6.66 -9.68 -5.53
CA ASN A 155 5.38 -9.87 -6.21
C ASN A 155 5.52 -9.68 -7.74
N PRO A 156 6.17 -10.63 -8.44
CA PRO A 156 6.48 -10.50 -9.86
C PRO A 156 5.25 -10.48 -10.78
N SER A 157 4.14 -11.07 -10.36
CA SER A 157 2.87 -11.14 -11.10
C SER A 157 1.79 -10.20 -10.55
N GLY A 158 2.13 -9.37 -9.54
CA GLY A 158 1.17 -8.47 -8.91
C GLY A 158 0.73 -7.33 -9.82
N ILE A 159 -0.55 -6.96 -9.75
CA ILE A 159 -1.08 -5.85 -10.54
C ILE A 159 -0.41 -4.53 -10.17
N ASP A 160 -0.26 -4.23 -8.87
CA ASP A 160 0.28 -2.95 -8.42
C ASP A 160 1.80 -2.87 -8.57
N SER A 161 2.56 -3.94 -8.29
CA SER A 161 4.02 -3.98 -8.46
C SER A 161 4.43 -3.71 -9.91
N ASN A 162 3.75 -4.35 -10.87
CA ASN A 162 4.00 -4.13 -12.29
C ASN A 162 3.51 -2.76 -12.77
N TYR A 163 2.33 -2.30 -12.31
CA TYR A 163 1.77 -1.01 -12.68
C TYR A 163 2.67 0.16 -12.24
N PHE A 164 3.09 0.20 -10.98
CA PHE A 164 3.91 1.31 -10.47
C PHE A 164 5.33 1.30 -11.02
N TYR A 165 5.90 0.13 -11.31
CA TYR A 165 7.17 0.08 -12.02
C TYR A 165 7.04 0.57 -13.46
N ALA A 166 5.95 0.22 -14.14
CA ALA A 166 5.66 0.77 -15.47
C ALA A 166 5.47 2.28 -15.45
N ASP A 167 4.80 2.82 -14.43
CA ASP A 167 4.59 4.25 -14.26
C ASP A 167 5.92 5.00 -14.09
N TYR A 168 6.81 4.46 -13.25
CA TYR A 168 8.18 4.94 -13.13
C TYR A 168 8.91 4.90 -14.49
N LEU A 169 8.82 3.81 -15.25
CA LEU A 169 9.45 3.71 -16.56
C LEU A 169 8.88 4.73 -17.57
N ILE A 170 7.61 5.07 -17.47
CA ILE A 170 6.98 6.15 -18.26
C ILE A 170 7.61 7.51 -17.92
N SER A 171 7.81 7.82 -16.63
CA SER A 171 8.47 9.06 -16.20
C SER A 171 9.91 9.15 -16.72
N GLU A 172 10.59 8.01 -16.82
CA GLU A 172 11.93 7.88 -17.39
C GLU A 172 11.94 7.81 -18.94
N LYS A 173 10.77 7.92 -19.59
CA LYS A 173 10.60 7.80 -21.04
C LYS A 173 11.01 6.45 -21.64
N LYS A 174 11.07 5.40 -20.83
CA LYS A 174 11.39 4.02 -21.23
C LYS A 174 10.12 3.28 -21.68
N TYR A 175 9.45 3.80 -22.72
CA TYR A 175 8.09 3.41 -23.09
C TYR A 175 7.95 1.95 -23.53
N ALA A 176 8.94 1.39 -24.21
CA ALA A 176 8.92 -0.01 -24.62
C ALA A 176 8.87 -0.95 -23.39
N GLN A 177 9.74 -0.71 -22.43
CA GLN A 177 9.74 -1.47 -21.16
C GLN A 177 8.48 -1.23 -20.34
N ALA A 178 8.02 0.02 -20.26
CA ALA A 178 6.77 0.35 -19.56
C ALA A 178 5.58 -0.45 -20.10
N ARG A 179 5.49 -0.59 -21.43
CA ARG A 179 4.45 -1.38 -22.09
C ARG A 179 4.47 -2.85 -21.62
N GLU A 180 5.64 -3.47 -21.53
CA GLU A 180 5.77 -4.86 -21.06
C GLU A 180 5.22 -5.04 -19.65
N TYR A 181 5.56 -4.15 -18.73
CA TYR A 181 5.07 -4.20 -17.35
C TYR A 181 3.58 -3.85 -17.24
N LEU A 182 3.05 -2.92 -18.05
CA LEU A 182 1.60 -2.65 -18.10
C LEU A 182 0.82 -3.87 -18.58
N LEU A 183 1.33 -4.59 -19.58
CA LEU A 183 0.69 -5.83 -20.06
C LEU A 183 0.74 -6.95 -19.00
N LYS A 184 1.84 -7.09 -18.25
CA LYS A 184 1.90 -7.99 -17.10
C LYS A 184 0.89 -7.61 -16.03
N ALA A 185 0.79 -6.31 -15.70
CA ALA A 185 -0.20 -5.82 -14.76
C ALA A 185 -1.64 -6.08 -15.23
N GLN A 186 -1.92 -5.95 -16.52
CA GLN A 186 -3.25 -6.23 -17.10
C GLN A 186 -3.64 -7.71 -16.95
N GLN A 187 -2.66 -8.62 -17.05
CA GLN A 187 -2.84 -10.06 -16.95
C GLN A 187 -2.81 -10.59 -15.52
N ALA A 188 -2.58 -9.71 -14.52
CA ALA A 188 -2.50 -10.12 -13.13
C ALA A 188 -3.80 -10.79 -12.67
N PRO A 189 -3.71 -11.84 -11.82
CA PRO A 189 -4.88 -12.55 -11.31
C PRO A 189 -5.75 -11.62 -10.45
N ALA A 190 -7.05 -11.87 -10.45
CA ALA A 190 -7.99 -11.17 -9.59
C ALA A 190 -7.67 -11.43 -8.11
N ARG A 191 -7.79 -10.39 -7.30
CA ARG A 191 -7.53 -10.46 -5.86
C ARG A 191 -8.84 -10.68 -5.09
N PRO A 192 -8.92 -11.66 -4.18
CA PRO A 192 -10.09 -11.85 -3.34
C PRO A 192 -10.45 -10.55 -2.60
N GLY A 193 -11.74 -10.20 -2.57
CA GLY A 193 -12.24 -9.00 -1.88
C GLY A 193 -11.84 -7.64 -2.48
N ARG A 194 -11.12 -7.61 -3.64
CA ARG A 194 -10.54 -6.38 -4.22
C ARG A 194 -11.13 -6.00 -5.59
N SER A 195 -12.34 -6.43 -5.92
CA SER A 195 -12.93 -6.26 -7.25
C SER A 195 -12.99 -4.80 -7.74
N VAL A 196 -13.37 -3.87 -6.86
CA VAL A 196 -13.43 -2.43 -7.18
C VAL A 196 -12.02 -1.88 -7.46
N ALA A 197 -11.05 -2.21 -6.62
CA ALA A 197 -9.65 -1.81 -6.81
C ALA A 197 -9.06 -2.38 -8.10
N ASP A 198 -9.32 -3.66 -8.39
CA ASP A 198 -8.83 -4.33 -9.59
C ASP A 198 -9.44 -3.73 -10.87
N ALA A 199 -10.74 -3.45 -10.85
CA ALA A 199 -11.43 -2.80 -11.98
C ALA A 199 -10.87 -1.40 -12.24
N GLY A 200 -10.72 -0.58 -11.21
CA GLY A 200 -10.15 0.76 -11.33
C GLY A 200 -8.71 0.73 -11.82
N ARG A 201 -7.86 -0.14 -11.26
CA ARG A 201 -6.47 -0.29 -11.71
C ARG A 201 -6.37 -0.75 -13.17
N LYS A 202 -7.24 -1.65 -13.63
CA LYS A 202 -7.29 -2.08 -15.03
C LYS A 202 -7.68 -0.94 -15.97
N GLN A 203 -8.55 -0.03 -15.55
CA GLN A 203 -8.87 1.19 -16.32
C GLN A 203 -7.65 2.10 -16.42
N GLU A 204 -6.92 2.33 -15.34
CA GLU A 204 -5.69 3.13 -15.34
C GLU A 204 -4.61 2.50 -16.23
N ILE A 205 -4.44 1.18 -16.20
CA ILE A 205 -3.52 0.44 -17.08
C ILE A 205 -3.90 0.66 -18.54
N ALA A 206 -5.16 0.52 -18.89
CA ALA A 206 -5.64 0.73 -20.26
C ALA A 206 -5.40 2.17 -20.75
N ALA A 207 -5.66 3.16 -19.89
CA ALA A 207 -5.38 4.56 -20.18
C ALA A 207 -3.88 4.82 -20.44
N LYS A 208 -2.99 4.26 -19.59
CA LYS A 208 -1.53 4.39 -19.77
C LYS A 208 -1.04 3.70 -21.05
N LEU A 209 -1.53 2.49 -21.35
CA LEU A 209 -1.21 1.80 -22.62
C LEU A 209 -1.60 2.64 -23.84
N ALA A 210 -2.78 3.24 -23.82
CA ALA A 210 -3.23 4.14 -24.88
C ALA A 210 -2.34 5.39 -24.98
N ALA A 211 -1.99 6.00 -23.86
CA ALA A 211 -1.15 7.21 -23.82
C ALA A 211 0.28 6.99 -24.35
N ILE A 212 0.82 5.78 -24.26
CA ILE A 212 2.16 5.45 -24.76
C ILE A 212 2.13 4.67 -26.09
N ALA A 213 0.96 4.51 -26.74
CA ALA A 213 0.81 3.65 -27.92
C ALA A 213 1.75 4.03 -29.08
N THR A 214 1.96 5.32 -29.29
CA THR A 214 2.79 5.89 -30.38
C THR A 214 4.16 6.37 -29.94
N LYS A 215 4.49 6.25 -28.64
CA LYS A 215 5.78 6.68 -28.07
C LYS A 215 6.83 5.59 -28.29
N LYS A 216 8.03 6.02 -28.66
CA LYS A 216 9.20 5.16 -28.87
C LYS A 216 10.18 5.28 -27.72
#